data_fbb182998ccb04a85a8f6204eaa779d0
#
_entry.id   fbb182998ccb04a85a8f6204eaa779d0
#
_cell.length_a   1.000
_cell.length_b   1.000
_cell.length_c   1.000
_cell.angle_alpha   90.00
_cell.angle_beta   90.00
_cell.angle_gamma   90.00
#
_symmetry.space_group_name_H-M   'P 1'
#
loop_
_entity.id
_entity.type
_entity.pdbx_description
1 polymer ?
#
loop_
_entity_poly.entity_id
_entity_poly.type
_entity_poly.pdbx_seq_one_letter_code
_entity_poly.pdbx_strand_id
1 'polypeptide(L)'
;PFFIARRYLFSKKKHNAINIISGISVCGVALATLALVCTLSVFNGFQDMVAGFFTAFDPELKITVREGKVFDPHEACIRQVHALSEIDVWTETLEENAMVQYKDRQAMAVIKGVEDNFEQLTSIDSLLYGTGKFLLSDSVVDYGFLGVELISELGTGIQFVDPLQVYAPKRNVRVNIANPTAAFNREYLFSPGAIFAVNQQKYDSRYILTSLDFARRLFNYDTEVSAIEMKLKPGSNIGSVQKKIAGILGDRFIVQNRYEQQADVFRIMEIEKLISYLFLTFILGIACFNVIGSLSMLILDKREDVET
;
A
#
# COMPACT_ATOMS: atom_id res chain seq x y z
N PRO A 1 -18.23 19.63 47.13
CA PRO A 1 -17.43 20.53 46.29
C PRO A 1 -18.16 20.89 44.98
N PHE A 2 -18.71 19.93 44.23
CA PHE A 2 -19.33 20.15 42.90
C PHE A 2 -20.56 21.03 42.94
N PHE A 3 -21.39 20.91 43.98
CA PHE A 3 -22.59 21.72 44.18
C PHE A 3 -22.24 23.20 44.43
N ILE A 4 -21.19 23.45 45.20
CA ILE A 4 -20.69 24.80 45.50
C ILE A 4 -20.11 25.42 44.22
N ALA A 5 -19.31 24.67 43.46
CA ALA A 5 -18.73 25.13 42.21
C ALA A 5 -19.81 25.52 41.18
N ARG A 6 -20.85 24.67 41.02
CA ARG A 6 -21.98 24.94 40.12
C ARG A 6 -22.77 26.19 40.54
N ARG A 7 -23.01 26.37 41.85
CA ARG A 7 -23.75 27.54 42.41
C ARG A 7 -22.92 28.82 42.22
N TYR A 8 -21.58 28.74 42.30
CA TYR A 8 -20.69 29.88 42.09
C TYR A 8 -20.66 30.29 40.61
N LEU A 9 -20.61 29.37 39.70
CA LEU A 9 -20.62 29.60 38.25
C LEU A 9 -21.89 30.28 37.73
N PHE A 10 -23.05 30.00 38.36
CA PHE A 10 -24.36 30.54 37.95
C PHE A 10 -24.95 31.61 38.89
N SER A 11 -24.13 32.17 39.80
CA SER A 11 -24.58 33.19 40.76
C SER A 11 -24.74 34.56 40.10
N LYS A 12 -25.92 35.15 40.22
CA LYS A 12 -26.33 36.43 39.62
C LYS A 12 -25.76 37.71 40.27
N LYS A 13 -24.73 37.65 41.12
CA LYS A 13 -24.17 38.82 41.79
C LYS A 13 -23.00 39.45 41.02
N LYS A 14 -23.17 40.69 40.63
CA LYS A 14 -22.28 41.83 40.28
C LYS A 14 -20.97 41.63 39.47
N HIS A 15 -20.55 40.41 39.03
CA HIS A 15 -19.31 40.22 38.27
C HIS A 15 -19.57 39.48 36.94
N ASN A 16 -20.36 40.09 36.05
CA ASN A 16 -20.67 39.54 34.73
C ASN A 16 -19.41 39.26 33.89
N ALA A 17 -18.34 40.06 34.06
CA ALA A 17 -17.13 39.91 33.27
C ALA A 17 -16.39 38.60 33.57
N ILE A 18 -16.26 38.21 34.84
CA ILE A 18 -15.55 36.99 35.26
C ILE A 18 -16.28 35.73 34.80
N ASN A 19 -17.61 35.73 34.94
CA ASN A 19 -18.41 34.59 34.48
C ASN A 19 -18.35 34.42 32.95
N ILE A 20 -18.27 35.52 32.21
CA ILE A 20 -18.11 35.52 30.76
C ILE A 20 -16.73 34.96 30.39
N ILE A 21 -15.65 35.45 31.04
CA ILE A 21 -14.27 34.96 30.78
C ILE A 21 -14.13 33.48 31.11
N SER A 22 -14.68 33.04 32.28
CA SER A 22 -14.71 31.63 32.64
C SER A 22 -15.50 30.78 31.64
N GLY A 23 -16.64 31.29 31.17
CA GLY A 23 -17.44 30.62 30.13
C GLY A 23 -16.68 30.48 28.81
N ILE A 24 -15.99 31.53 28.36
CA ILE A 24 -15.14 31.49 27.15
C ILE A 24 -14.01 30.46 27.29
N SER A 25 -13.37 30.40 28.48
CA SER A 25 -12.31 29.43 28.73
C SER A 25 -12.81 27.99 28.71
N VAL A 26 -13.98 27.72 29.32
CA VAL A 26 -14.61 26.39 29.27
C VAL A 26 -14.96 25.99 27.83
N CYS A 27 -15.57 26.93 27.09
CA CYS A 27 -15.83 26.70 25.65
C CYS A 27 -14.56 26.48 24.85
N GLY A 28 -13.51 27.24 25.12
CA GLY A 28 -12.21 27.09 24.46
C GLY A 28 -11.58 25.71 24.68
N VAL A 29 -11.56 25.23 25.93
CA VAL A 29 -11.10 23.89 26.29
C VAL A 29 -11.98 22.81 25.68
N ALA A 30 -13.29 22.98 25.72
CA ALA A 30 -14.22 22.00 25.12
C ALA A 30 -14.04 21.88 23.61
N LEU A 31 -13.88 23.00 22.90
CA LEU A 31 -13.60 23.01 21.46
C LEU A 31 -12.23 22.39 21.14
N ALA A 32 -11.19 22.70 21.93
CA ALA A 32 -9.87 22.11 21.77
C ALA A 32 -9.89 20.59 21.94
N THR A 33 -10.58 20.12 23.00
CA THR A 33 -10.74 18.67 23.26
C THR A 33 -11.54 17.99 22.14
N LEU A 34 -12.63 18.62 21.67
CA LEU A 34 -13.42 18.10 20.56
C LEU A 34 -12.59 18.00 19.29
N ALA A 35 -11.84 19.05 18.93
CA ALA A 35 -10.95 19.05 17.78
C ALA A 35 -9.89 17.93 17.87
N LEU A 36 -9.30 17.74 19.06
CA LEU A 36 -8.32 16.69 19.31
C LEU A 36 -8.92 15.31 19.13
N VAL A 37 -10.08 15.03 19.72
CA VAL A 37 -10.76 13.73 19.58
C VAL A 37 -11.16 13.47 18.13
N CYS A 38 -11.73 14.48 17.44
CA CYS A 38 -12.09 14.34 16.02
C CYS A 38 -10.87 14.03 15.16
N THR A 39 -9.76 14.76 15.32
CA THR A 39 -8.54 14.55 14.56
C THR A 39 -7.95 13.17 14.78
N LEU A 40 -7.88 12.71 16.04
CA LEU A 40 -7.40 11.37 16.37
C LEU A 40 -8.33 10.27 15.81
N SER A 41 -9.65 10.48 15.85
CA SER A 41 -10.62 9.52 15.31
C SER A 41 -10.49 9.39 13.79
N VAL A 42 -10.37 10.52 13.08
CA VAL A 42 -10.15 10.53 11.63
C VAL A 42 -8.82 9.82 11.30
N PHE A 43 -7.77 10.11 12.07
CA PHE A 43 -6.46 9.49 11.85
C PHE A 43 -6.48 7.98 12.07
N ASN A 44 -7.12 7.50 13.15
CA ASN A 44 -7.26 6.06 13.38
C ASN A 44 -8.09 5.38 12.29
N GLY A 45 -9.22 5.98 11.90
CA GLY A 45 -10.04 5.45 10.80
C GLY A 45 -9.30 5.41 9.46
N PHE A 46 -8.43 6.39 9.21
CA PHE A 46 -7.58 6.39 8.03
C PHE A 46 -6.50 5.29 8.08
N GLN A 47 -5.88 5.04 9.24
CA GLN A 47 -4.96 3.92 9.42
C GLN A 47 -5.64 2.56 9.16
N ASP A 48 -6.85 2.36 9.65
CA ASP A 48 -7.62 1.14 9.41
C ASP A 48 -7.97 0.99 7.91
N MET A 49 -8.33 2.09 7.25
CA MET A 49 -8.58 2.09 5.80
C MET A 49 -7.32 1.72 5.00
N VAL A 50 -6.17 2.26 5.37
CA VAL A 50 -4.89 1.95 4.71
C VAL A 50 -4.44 0.52 4.98
N ALA A 51 -4.69 -0.01 6.19
CA ALA A 51 -4.47 -1.43 6.47
C ALA A 51 -5.31 -2.34 5.55
N GLY A 52 -6.48 -1.87 5.11
CA GLY A 52 -7.32 -2.52 4.10
C GLY A 52 -6.76 -2.45 2.66
N PHE A 53 -5.77 -1.58 2.39
CA PHE A 53 -5.10 -1.53 1.08
C PHE A 53 -4.07 -2.64 0.87
N PHE A 54 -3.68 -3.36 1.92
CA PHE A 54 -2.87 -4.54 1.72
C PHE A 54 -3.70 -5.64 1.07
N THR A 55 -3.34 -5.94 -0.15
CA THR A 55 -4.01 -6.96 -0.93
C THR A 55 -3.25 -8.27 -0.88
N ALA A 56 -3.87 -9.29 -1.43
CA ALA A 56 -3.20 -10.55 -1.70
C ALA A 56 -2.00 -10.42 -2.66
N PHE A 57 -1.90 -9.29 -3.39
CA PHE A 57 -0.76 -8.98 -4.26
C PHE A 57 0.45 -8.41 -3.51
N ASP A 58 0.30 -8.06 -2.23
CA ASP A 58 1.40 -7.55 -1.43
C ASP A 58 1.95 -8.67 -0.53
N PRO A 59 3.07 -9.32 -0.88
CA PRO A 59 3.67 -10.39 -0.09
C PRO A 59 4.17 -9.88 1.27
N GLU A 60 4.34 -10.77 2.25
CA GLU A 60 4.85 -10.40 3.58
C GLU A 60 6.26 -9.83 3.50
N LEU A 61 7.10 -10.42 2.66
CA LEU A 61 8.42 -9.93 2.32
C LEU A 61 8.66 -10.03 0.81
N LYS A 62 9.32 -9.02 0.26
CA LYS A 62 9.72 -8.94 -1.15
C LYS A 62 11.20 -8.58 -1.24
N ILE A 63 11.96 -9.35 -2.01
CA ILE A 63 13.36 -9.07 -2.34
C ILE A 63 13.42 -8.50 -3.74
N THR A 64 14.08 -7.36 -3.90
CA THR A 64 14.37 -6.73 -5.20
C THR A 64 15.83 -6.31 -5.25
N VAL A 65 16.36 -6.07 -6.43
CA VAL A 65 17.70 -5.52 -6.59
C VAL A 65 17.68 -3.99 -6.44
N ARG A 66 18.72 -3.42 -5.83
CA ARG A 66 18.84 -1.96 -5.65
C ARG A 66 19.11 -1.24 -6.97
N GLU A 67 19.95 -1.81 -7.81
CA GLU A 67 20.32 -1.26 -9.11
C GLU A 67 20.03 -2.29 -10.21
N GLY A 68 19.37 -1.86 -11.27
CA GLY A 68 18.89 -2.72 -12.34
C GLY A 68 17.42 -3.06 -12.21
N LYS A 69 16.96 -4.03 -12.99
CA LYS A 69 15.57 -4.47 -13.03
C LYS A 69 15.40 -5.92 -12.58
N VAL A 70 16.43 -6.74 -12.79
CA VAL A 70 16.40 -8.19 -12.59
C VAL A 70 17.71 -8.70 -11.99
N PHE A 71 17.65 -9.88 -11.41
CA PHE A 71 18.80 -10.59 -10.85
C PHE A 71 18.64 -12.10 -11.05
N ASP A 72 19.74 -12.85 -10.90
CA ASP A 72 19.70 -14.31 -10.95
C ASP A 72 19.26 -14.88 -9.59
N PRO A 73 18.15 -15.61 -9.51
CA PRO A 73 17.68 -16.22 -8.27
C PRO A 73 18.62 -17.35 -7.77
N HIS A 74 19.52 -17.83 -8.61
CA HIS A 74 20.45 -18.90 -8.26
C HIS A 74 21.75 -18.41 -7.62
N GLU A 75 21.88 -17.13 -7.33
CA GLU A 75 23.04 -16.59 -6.60
C GLU A 75 23.20 -17.23 -5.21
N ALA A 76 24.42 -17.37 -4.75
CA ALA A 76 24.74 -18.07 -3.49
C ALA A 76 24.05 -17.45 -2.27
N CYS A 77 23.94 -16.11 -2.22
CA CYS A 77 23.26 -15.39 -1.13
C CYS A 77 21.75 -15.65 -1.15
N ILE A 78 21.12 -15.69 -2.33
CA ILE A 78 19.69 -15.99 -2.48
C ILE A 78 19.39 -17.43 -2.04
N ARG A 79 20.23 -18.40 -2.41
CA ARG A 79 20.08 -19.79 -1.93
C ARG A 79 20.21 -19.93 -0.41
N GLN A 80 21.06 -19.11 0.23
CA GLN A 80 21.14 -19.08 1.70
C GLN A 80 19.87 -18.56 2.34
N VAL A 81 19.22 -17.56 1.72
CA VAL A 81 17.93 -17.05 2.19
C VAL A 81 16.85 -18.12 2.00
N HIS A 82 16.79 -18.77 0.84
CA HIS A 82 15.80 -19.82 0.57
C HIS A 82 15.87 -20.99 1.57
N ALA A 83 17.06 -21.26 2.12
CA ALA A 83 17.27 -22.31 3.12
C ALA A 83 16.80 -21.94 4.54
N LEU A 84 16.27 -20.73 4.75
CA LEU A 84 15.79 -20.29 6.07
C LEU A 84 14.51 -21.04 6.47
N SER A 85 14.49 -21.55 7.69
CA SER A 85 13.37 -22.35 8.22
C SER A 85 12.10 -21.55 8.48
N GLU A 86 12.20 -20.23 8.55
CA GLU A 86 11.10 -19.29 8.80
C GLU A 86 10.24 -19.03 7.57
N ILE A 87 10.73 -19.36 6.37
CA ILE A 87 10.00 -19.18 5.11
C ILE A 87 9.02 -20.34 4.94
N ASP A 88 7.78 -20.02 4.60
CA ASP A 88 6.71 -20.96 4.30
C ASP A 88 6.55 -21.13 2.79
N VAL A 89 6.38 -20.02 2.07
CA VAL A 89 6.24 -19.99 0.61
C VAL A 89 7.29 -19.05 0.02
N TRP A 90 7.89 -19.51 -1.05
CA TRP A 90 8.88 -18.78 -1.85
C TRP A 90 8.43 -18.79 -3.30
N THR A 91 8.28 -17.64 -3.91
CA THR A 91 7.83 -17.51 -5.30
C THR A 91 8.71 -16.53 -6.05
N GLU A 92 9.18 -16.95 -7.19
CA GLU A 92 9.90 -16.11 -8.14
C GLU A 92 8.89 -15.31 -8.98
N THR A 93 9.18 -14.03 -9.20
CA THR A 93 8.30 -13.17 -10.00
C THR A 93 9.08 -12.30 -10.97
N LEU A 94 8.49 -12.10 -12.15
CA LEU A 94 9.04 -11.22 -13.18
C LEU A 94 7.96 -10.19 -13.57
N GLU A 95 8.18 -8.93 -13.18
CA GLU A 95 7.27 -7.84 -13.48
C GLU A 95 7.93 -6.85 -14.44
N GLU A 96 7.32 -6.61 -15.61
CA GLU A 96 7.76 -5.58 -16.53
C GLU A 96 6.60 -5.02 -17.36
N ASN A 97 6.75 -3.78 -17.86
CA ASN A 97 5.73 -3.13 -18.67
C ASN A 97 5.73 -3.71 -20.10
N ALA A 98 4.52 -3.92 -20.62
CA ALA A 98 4.29 -4.34 -22.00
C ALA A 98 3.08 -3.59 -22.57
N MET A 99 3.02 -3.49 -23.89
CA MET A 99 1.83 -3.05 -24.59
C MET A 99 0.97 -4.27 -24.88
N VAL A 100 -0.29 -4.20 -24.54
CA VAL A 100 -1.28 -5.25 -24.84
C VAL A 100 -2.28 -4.74 -25.84
N GLN A 101 -2.66 -5.62 -26.75
CA GLN A 101 -3.62 -5.31 -27.80
C GLN A 101 -4.69 -6.39 -27.87
N TYR A 102 -5.92 -5.96 -27.86
CA TYR A 102 -7.09 -6.81 -28.16
C TYR A 102 -7.91 -6.18 -29.26
N LYS A 103 -7.98 -6.85 -30.43
CA LYS A 103 -8.58 -6.30 -31.66
C LYS A 103 -7.98 -4.93 -32.00
N ASP A 104 -8.80 -3.89 -31.98
CA ASP A 104 -8.42 -2.52 -32.34
C ASP A 104 -8.03 -1.66 -31.12
N ARG A 105 -8.11 -2.21 -29.91
CA ARG A 105 -7.80 -1.48 -28.66
C ARG A 105 -6.44 -1.89 -28.12
N GLN A 106 -5.74 -0.90 -27.57
CA GLN A 106 -4.43 -1.07 -26.97
C GLN A 106 -4.39 -0.43 -25.60
N ALA A 107 -3.66 -1.04 -24.69
CA ALA A 107 -3.39 -0.51 -23.35
C ALA A 107 -1.94 -0.81 -22.92
N MET A 108 -1.42 -0.03 -21.98
CA MET A 108 -0.16 -0.35 -21.32
C MET A 108 -0.45 -1.17 -20.07
N ALA A 109 0.13 -2.35 -19.98
CA ALA A 109 -0.05 -3.24 -18.85
C ALA A 109 1.29 -3.63 -18.21
N VAL A 110 1.24 -4.03 -16.95
CA VAL A 110 2.33 -4.70 -16.25
C VAL A 110 2.07 -6.20 -16.34
N ILE A 111 2.95 -6.90 -17.03
CA ILE A 111 2.92 -8.37 -17.06
C ILE A 111 3.65 -8.86 -15.81
N LYS A 112 2.93 -9.56 -14.95
CA LYS A 112 3.47 -10.21 -13.76
C LYS A 112 3.48 -11.71 -14.02
N GLY A 113 4.65 -12.23 -14.38
CA GLY A 113 4.93 -13.66 -14.45
C GLY A 113 5.16 -14.21 -13.04
N VAL A 114 4.47 -15.27 -12.69
CA VAL A 114 4.55 -15.93 -11.37
C VAL A 114 4.68 -17.43 -11.53
N GLU A 115 5.20 -18.09 -10.51
CA GLU A 115 5.22 -19.55 -10.43
C GLU A 115 3.86 -20.13 -10.03
N ASP A 116 3.67 -21.42 -10.27
CA ASP A 116 2.41 -22.12 -9.94
C ASP A 116 2.07 -22.09 -8.44
N ASN A 117 3.09 -21.95 -7.58
CA ASN A 117 2.90 -21.85 -6.13
C ASN A 117 2.41 -20.47 -5.64
N PHE A 118 2.21 -19.52 -6.56
CA PHE A 118 1.68 -18.19 -6.24
C PHE A 118 0.33 -18.23 -5.52
N GLU A 119 -0.48 -19.25 -5.80
CA GLU A 119 -1.73 -19.50 -5.10
C GLU A 119 -1.53 -19.74 -3.59
N GLN A 120 -0.41 -20.36 -3.20
CA GLN A 120 -0.07 -20.60 -1.79
C GLN A 120 0.44 -19.32 -1.11
N LEU A 121 1.09 -18.43 -1.87
CA LEU A 121 1.55 -17.14 -1.39
C LEU A 121 0.38 -16.21 -1.10
N THR A 122 -0.60 -16.22 -1.99
CA THR A 122 -1.74 -15.31 -1.98
C THR A 122 -3.04 -16.13 -1.98
N SER A 123 -4.12 -15.56 -1.45
CA SER A 123 -5.46 -16.16 -1.60
C SER A 123 -6.08 -15.75 -2.93
N ILE A 124 -5.36 -15.95 -4.05
CA ILE A 124 -5.75 -15.45 -5.37
C ILE A 124 -7.14 -15.94 -5.78
N ASP A 125 -7.49 -17.17 -5.46
CA ASP A 125 -8.81 -17.75 -5.78
C ASP A 125 -9.97 -16.93 -5.24
N SER A 126 -9.80 -16.29 -4.07
CA SER A 126 -10.83 -15.44 -3.49
C SER A 126 -11.01 -14.10 -4.21
N LEU A 127 -10.08 -13.75 -5.09
CA LEU A 127 -10.05 -12.51 -5.86
C LEU A 127 -10.46 -12.74 -7.32
N LEU A 128 -10.67 -14.00 -7.72
CA LEU A 128 -11.06 -14.33 -9.07
C LEU A 128 -12.57 -14.18 -9.27
N TYR A 129 -12.93 -13.58 -10.39
CA TYR A 129 -14.30 -13.46 -10.88
C TYR A 129 -14.42 -14.18 -12.22
N GLY A 130 -15.33 -15.13 -12.29
CA GLY A 130 -15.56 -15.95 -13.49
C GLY A 130 -15.79 -17.41 -13.16
N THR A 131 -15.71 -18.27 -14.15
CA THR A 131 -15.89 -19.73 -14.03
C THR A 131 -14.57 -20.50 -14.09
N GLY A 132 -13.48 -19.81 -14.47
CA GLY A 132 -12.14 -20.38 -14.59
C GLY A 132 -11.49 -20.60 -13.22
N LYS A 133 -10.50 -21.49 -13.20
CA LYS A 133 -9.62 -21.71 -12.05
C LYS A 133 -8.29 -21.02 -12.29
N PHE A 134 -7.52 -20.81 -11.22
CA PHE A 134 -6.17 -20.26 -11.34
C PHE A 134 -5.24 -21.31 -12.01
N LEU A 135 -5.11 -21.17 -13.32
CA LEU A 135 -4.25 -21.99 -14.16
C LEU A 135 -3.47 -21.03 -15.07
N LEU A 136 -2.14 -20.98 -14.91
CA LEU A 136 -1.29 -20.01 -15.62
C LEU A 136 -0.91 -20.49 -17.03
N SER A 137 -0.78 -21.77 -17.22
CA SER A 137 -0.47 -22.36 -18.52
C SER A 137 -0.95 -23.83 -18.58
N ASP A 138 -1.13 -24.32 -19.78
CA ASP A 138 -1.22 -25.75 -20.06
C ASP A 138 -0.12 -26.15 -21.05
N SER A 139 -0.15 -27.35 -21.56
CA SER A 139 0.87 -27.84 -22.49
C SER A 139 0.90 -27.12 -23.85
N VAL A 140 -0.08 -26.28 -24.14
CA VAL A 140 -0.29 -25.68 -25.48
C VAL A 140 -0.35 -24.16 -25.43
N VAL A 141 -0.98 -23.58 -24.40
CA VAL A 141 -1.26 -22.14 -24.33
C VAL A 141 -0.94 -21.57 -22.96
N ASP A 142 -0.59 -20.28 -22.96
CA ASP A 142 -0.43 -19.49 -21.75
C ASP A 142 -1.69 -18.65 -21.50
N TYR A 143 -2.10 -18.60 -20.25
CA TYR A 143 -3.28 -17.86 -19.81
C TYR A 143 -2.91 -16.52 -19.17
N GLY A 144 -3.78 -15.53 -19.39
CA GLY A 144 -3.62 -14.21 -18.80
C GLY A 144 -4.82 -13.82 -17.96
N PHE A 145 -4.62 -13.62 -16.67
CA PHE A 145 -5.63 -13.08 -15.77
C PHE A 145 -5.51 -11.55 -15.77
N LEU A 146 -6.52 -10.89 -16.32
CA LEU A 146 -6.57 -9.43 -16.41
C LEU A 146 -7.20 -8.84 -15.15
N GLY A 147 -6.72 -7.66 -14.75
CA GLY A 147 -7.42 -6.86 -13.75
C GLY A 147 -8.77 -6.36 -14.30
N VAL A 148 -9.74 -6.22 -13.41
CA VAL A 148 -11.13 -5.91 -13.76
C VAL A 148 -11.31 -4.59 -14.53
N GLU A 149 -10.51 -3.57 -14.23
CA GLU A 149 -10.58 -2.28 -14.95
C GLU A 149 -9.93 -2.37 -16.34
N LEU A 150 -8.86 -3.16 -16.49
CA LEU A 150 -8.16 -3.34 -17.76
C LEU A 150 -9.05 -3.98 -18.82
N ILE A 151 -10.00 -4.82 -18.42
CA ILE A 151 -11.01 -5.40 -19.33
C ILE A 151 -11.82 -4.31 -20.00
N SER A 152 -12.25 -3.31 -19.23
CA SER A 152 -13.06 -2.19 -19.73
C SER A 152 -12.26 -1.34 -20.73
N GLU A 153 -10.97 -1.12 -20.46
CA GLU A 153 -10.07 -0.37 -21.33
C GLU A 153 -9.85 -1.09 -22.67
N LEU A 154 -9.56 -2.39 -22.60
CA LEU A 154 -9.36 -3.23 -23.79
C LEU A 154 -10.69 -3.59 -24.51
N GLY A 155 -11.83 -3.36 -23.86
CA GLY A 155 -13.15 -3.73 -24.41
C GLY A 155 -13.32 -5.24 -24.55
N THR A 156 -12.72 -6.01 -23.66
CA THR A 156 -12.91 -7.45 -23.58
C THR A 156 -14.01 -7.80 -22.58
N GLY A 157 -14.42 -9.07 -22.55
CA GLY A 157 -15.20 -9.64 -21.46
C GLY A 157 -14.31 -10.45 -20.50
N ILE A 158 -14.94 -11.05 -19.48
CA ILE A 158 -14.26 -12.01 -18.61
C ILE A 158 -13.69 -13.17 -19.42
N GLN A 159 -14.41 -13.59 -20.44
CA GLN A 159 -13.95 -14.56 -21.44
C GLN A 159 -13.73 -13.84 -22.77
N PHE A 160 -12.54 -13.86 -23.28
CA PHE A 160 -12.22 -13.37 -24.61
C PHE A 160 -11.86 -14.54 -25.52
N VAL A 161 -12.35 -14.49 -26.75
CA VAL A 161 -12.21 -15.59 -27.74
C VAL A 161 -10.92 -15.44 -28.52
N ASP A 162 -10.64 -14.21 -28.99
CA ASP A 162 -9.40 -13.92 -29.69
C ASP A 162 -8.26 -13.79 -28.68
N PRO A 163 -7.04 -14.29 -28.99
CA PRO A 163 -5.92 -14.16 -28.07
C PRO A 163 -5.49 -12.69 -27.88
N LEU A 164 -5.14 -12.33 -26.65
CA LEU A 164 -4.54 -11.05 -26.33
C LEU A 164 -3.12 -11.01 -26.87
N GLN A 165 -2.78 -10.05 -27.68
CA GLN A 165 -1.43 -9.85 -28.18
C GLN A 165 -0.65 -9.00 -27.20
N VAL A 166 0.54 -9.49 -26.80
CA VAL A 166 1.41 -8.80 -25.85
C VAL A 166 2.72 -8.46 -26.55
N TYR A 167 3.10 -7.18 -26.50
CA TYR A 167 4.29 -6.67 -27.14
C TYR A 167 5.27 -6.13 -26.10
N ALA A 168 6.50 -6.63 -26.11
CA ALA A 168 7.58 -6.13 -25.28
C ALA A 168 8.80 -5.76 -26.12
N PRO A 169 9.51 -4.66 -25.80
CA PRO A 169 10.72 -4.29 -26.54
C PRO A 169 11.82 -5.33 -26.30
N LYS A 170 12.53 -5.70 -27.37
CA LYS A 170 13.71 -6.57 -27.27
C LYS A 170 14.85 -5.85 -26.57
N ARG A 171 15.49 -6.47 -25.60
CA ARG A 171 16.54 -5.86 -24.77
C ARG A 171 17.76 -5.34 -25.53
N ASN A 172 18.17 -6.02 -26.56
CA ASN A 172 19.46 -5.77 -27.27
C ASN A 172 19.28 -5.28 -28.69
N VAL A 173 18.08 -4.84 -29.08
CA VAL A 173 17.81 -4.42 -30.47
C VAL A 173 17.51 -2.92 -30.50
N ARG A 174 18.24 -2.19 -31.32
CA ARG A 174 17.91 -0.77 -31.60
C ARG A 174 16.69 -0.72 -32.52
N VAL A 175 15.76 0.17 -32.22
CA VAL A 175 14.57 0.38 -33.05
C VAL A 175 15.02 0.86 -34.44
N ASN A 176 14.75 0.06 -35.49
CA ASN A 176 14.98 0.46 -36.86
C ASN A 176 13.72 1.17 -37.38
N ILE A 177 13.86 2.42 -37.78
CA ILE A 177 12.75 3.24 -38.30
C ILE A 177 12.08 2.60 -39.53
N ALA A 178 12.81 1.86 -40.32
CA ALA A 178 12.28 1.17 -41.50
C ALA A 178 11.43 -0.08 -41.16
N ASN A 179 11.69 -0.70 -40.01
CA ASN A 179 10.88 -1.83 -39.50
C ASN A 179 10.80 -1.79 -37.98
N PRO A 180 9.95 -0.93 -37.40
CA PRO A 180 9.87 -0.77 -35.95
C PRO A 180 9.37 -2.03 -35.24
N THR A 181 8.54 -2.84 -35.90
CA THR A 181 7.96 -4.05 -35.29
C THR A 181 9.00 -5.15 -35.03
N ALA A 182 10.11 -5.17 -35.76
CA ALA A 182 11.21 -6.13 -35.56
C ALA A 182 11.91 -5.95 -34.18
N ALA A 183 11.77 -4.77 -33.56
CA ALA A 183 12.36 -4.48 -32.26
C ALA A 183 11.50 -4.97 -31.08
N PHE A 184 10.33 -5.58 -31.34
CA PHE A 184 9.44 -6.08 -30.30
C PHE A 184 9.33 -7.60 -30.38
N ASN A 185 9.26 -8.23 -29.22
CA ASN A 185 8.75 -9.58 -29.08
C ASN A 185 7.22 -9.49 -29.06
N ARG A 186 6.56 -10.49 -29.63
CA ARG A 186 5.10 -10.62 -29.63
C ARG A 186 4.74 -12.02 -29.18
N GLU A 187 3.95 -12.09 -28.13
CA GLU A 187 3.42 -13.31 -27.56
C GLU A 187 1.90 -13.21 -27.40
N TYR A 188 1.24 -14.31 -27.13
CA TYR A 188 -0.21 -14.41 -27.07
C TYR A 188 -0.66 -15.01 -25.76
N LEU A 189 -1.63 -14.34 -25.10
CA LEU A 189 -2.29 -14.85 -23.93
C LEU A 189 -3.75 -15.19 -24.25
N PHE A 190 -4.19 -16.31 -23.69
CA PHE A 190 -5.55 -16.80 -23.83
C PHE A 190 -6.36 -16.54 -22.58
N SER A 191 -7.69 -16.51 -22.72
CA SER A 191 -8.58 -16.31 -21.58
C SER A 191 -8.63 -17.53 -20.69
N PRO A 192 -8.36 -17.40 -19.38
CA PRO A 192 -8.59 -18.48 -18.44
C PRO A 192 -10.08 -18.63 -18.03
N GLY A 193 -10.96 -17.79 -18.54
CA GLY A 193 -12.36 -17.72 -18.11
C GLY A 193 -12.56 -17.06 -16.75
N ALA A 194 -11.57 -16.37 -16.25
CA ALA A 194 -11.57 -15.61 -15.01
C ALA A 194 -10.70 -14.36 -15.10
N ILE A 195 -11.01 -13.38 -14.28
CA ILE A 195 -10.29 -12.13 -14.10
C ILE A 195 -10.08 -11.90 -12.63
N PHE A 196 -9.21 -11.01 -12.24
CA PHE A 196 -9.04 -10.67 -10.82
C PHE A 196 -9.53 -9.25 -10.50
N ALA A 197 -9.99 -9.05 -9.27
CA ALA A 197 -10.27 -7.75 -8.69
C ALA A 197 -9.76 -7.71 -7.25
N VAL A 198 -8.84 -6.80 -6.99
CA VAL A 198 -8.25 -6.57 -5.66
C VAL A 198 -8.76 -5.29 -5.02
N ASN A 199 -9.66 -4.56 -5.69
CA ASN A 199 -10.18 -3.26 -5.29
C ASN A 199 -9.09 -2.20 -5.10
N GLN A 200 -8.02 -2.30 -5.88
CA GLN A 200 -6.98 -1.29 -5.96
C GLN A 200 -6.71 -0.94 -7.42
N GLN A 201 -6.93 0.32 -7.76
CA GLN A 201 -6.76 0.82 -9.12
C GLN A 201 -5.38 0.50 -9.70
N LYS A 202 -4.32 0.55 -8.89
CA LYS A 202 -2.94 0.22 -9.32
C LYS A 202 -2.86 -1.16 -9.97
N TYR A 203 -3.50 -2.17 -9.38
CA TYR A 203 -3.47 -3.55 -9.86
C TYR A 203 -4.60 -3.80 -10.87
N ASP A 204 -5.81 -3.37 -10.55
CA ASP A 204 -7.01 -3.65 -11.33
C ASP A 204 -7.01 -3.03 -12.74
N SER A 205 -6.31 -1.87 -12.89
CA SER A 205 -6.24 -1.17 -14.19
C SER A 205 -5.03 -1.54 -15.05
N ARG A 206 -4.02 -2.20 -14.49
CA ARG A 206 -2.74 -2.35 -15.19
C ARG A 206 -2.13 -3.73 -15.19
N TYR A 207 -2.48 -4.62 -14.25
CA TYR A 207 -1.78 -5.89 -14.13
C TYR A 207 -2.44 -7.01 -14.92
N ILE A 208 -1.60 -7.86 -15.49
CA ILE A 208 -1.93 -9.15 -16.07
C ILE A 208 -1.05 -10.20 -15.40
N LEU A 209 -1.67 -11.19 -14.73
CA LEU A 209 -0.97 -12.34 -14.18
C LEU A 209 -0.86 -13.42 -15.24
N THR A 210 0.31 -14.02 -15.35
CA THR A 210 0.59 -15.11 -16.26
C THR A 210 1.71 -15.99 -15.71
N SER A 211 2.12 -17.05 -16.44
CA SER A 211 3.23 -17.90 -16.04
C SER A 211 4.58 -17.16 -16.09
N LEU A 212 5.48 -17.54 -15.17
CA LEU A 212 6.85 -17.00 -15.17
C LEU A 212 7.58 -17.30 -16.47
N ASP A 213 7.35 -18.49 -17.04
CA ASP A 213 7.96 -18.89 -18.32
C ASP A 213 7.47 -18.03 -19.49
N PHE A 214 6.18 -17.68 -19.52
CA PHE A 214 5.66 -16.74 -20.51
C PHE A 214 6.36 -15.38 -20.40
N ALA A 215 6.47 -14.84 -19.20
CA ALA A 215 7.11 -13.55 -18.96
C ALA A 215 8.59 -13.58 -19.37
N ARG A 216 9.31 -14.65 -19.02
CA ARG A 216 10.71 -14.83 -19.43
C ARG A 216 10.86 -14.85 -20.96
N ARG A 217 10.01 -15.58 -21.67
CA ARG A 217 10.02 -15.58 -23.15
C ARG A 217 9.73 -14.21 -23.74
N LEU A 218 8.68 -13.55 -23.24
CA LEU A 218 8.25 -12.23 -23.72
C LEU A 218 9.36 -11.18 -23.57
N PHE A 219 10.00 -11.12 -22.39
CA PHE A 219 11.02 -10.10 -22.09
C PHE A 219 12.45 -10.52 -22.43
N ASN A 220 12.60 -11.72 -22.97
CA ASN A 220 13.92 -12.30 -23.35
C ASN A 220 14.87 -12.38 -22.16
N TYR A 221 14.40 -13.00 -21.08
CA TYR A 221 15.15 -13.41 -19.91
C TYR A 221 15.30 -14.94 -19.89
N ASP A 222 16.40 -15.44 -19.34
CA ASP A 222 16.64 -16.88 -19.17
C ASP A 222 16.14 -17.34 -17.80
N THR A 223 16.90 -17.06 -16.75
CA THR A 223 16.59 -17.44 -15.37
C THR A 223 16.25 -16.24 -14.48
N GLU A 224 16.57 -15.05 -14.96
CA GLU A 224 16.46 -13.83 -14.16
C GLU A 224 15.02 -13.54 -13.73
N VAL A 225 14.90 -12.90 -12.57
CA VAL A 225 13.64 -12.48 -11.96
C VAL A 225 13.72 -11.01 -11.51
N SER A 226 12.59 -10.34 -11.45
CA SER A 226 12.54 -8.96 -10.95
C SER A 226 12.40 -8.89 -9.43
N ALA A 227 11.78 -9.91 -8.83
CA ALA A 227 11.61 -10.01 -7.41
C ALA A 227 11.44 -11.47 -6.95
N ILE A 228 11.68 -11.67 -5.67
CA ILE A 228 11.28 -12.87 -4.95
C ILE A 228 10.28 -12.46 -3.88
N GLU A 229 9.14 -13.10 -3.89
CA GLU A 229 8.03 -12.84 -2.98
C GLU A 229 7.90 -14.00 -2.00
N MET A 230 7.69 -13.67 -0.72
CA MET A 230 7.72 -14.67 0.35
C MET A 230 6.57 -14.50 1.33
N LYS A 231 6.12 -15.64 1.85
CA LYS A 231 5.25 -15.75 3.01
C LYS A 231 6.01 -16.46 4.12
N LEU A 232 5.88 -15.98 5.33
CA LEU A 232 6.54 -16.56 6.48
C LEU A 232 5.62 -17.56 7.20
N LYS A 233 6.22 -18.48 7.93
CA LYS A 233 5.47 -19.41 8.79
C LYS A 233 4.70 -18.65 9.86
N PRO A 234 3.50 -19.10 10.22
CA PRO A 234 2.71 -18.49 11.28
C PRO A 234 3.49 -18.33 12.59
N GLY A 235 3.45 -17.12 13.16
CA GLY A 235 4.18 -16.80 14.41
C GLY A 235 5.59 -16.27 14.21
N SER A 236 6.11 -16.21 12.99
CA SER A 236 7.42 -15.60 12.70
C SER A 236 7.34 -14.07 12.85
N ASN A 237 8.37 -13.46 13.42
CA ASN A 237 8.46 -12.00 13.51
C ASN A 237 9.03 -11.43 12.20
N ILE A 238 8.19 -10.79 11.40
CA ILE A 238 8.53 -10.25 10.07
C ILE A 238 9.76 -9.33 10.13
N GLY A 239 9.82 -8.40 11.09
CA GLY A 239 10.94 -7.45 11.18
C GLY A 239 12.28 -8.11 11.55
N SER A 240 12.25 -9.18 12.34
CA SER A 240 13.43 -9.97 12.68
C SER A 240 13.94 -10.76 11.48
N VAL A 241 13.04 -11.41 10.75
CA VAL A 241 13.37 -12.18 9.54
C VAL A 241 13.87 -11.25 8.44
N GLN A 242 13.21 -10.10 8.24
CA GLN A 242 13.64 -9.07 7.27
C GLN A 242 15.10 -8.63 7.51
N LYS A 243 15.45 -8.32 8.78
CA LYS A 243 16.82 -7.94 9.14
C LYS A 243 17.82 -9.07 8.90
N LYS A 244 17.44 -10.30 9.20
CA LYS A 244 18.27 -11.50 8.98
C LYS A 244 18.54 -11.68 7.48
N ILE A 245 17.51 -11.59 6.64
CA ILE A 245 17.62 -11.67 5.18
C ILE A 245 18.49 -10.53 4.63
N ALA A 246 18.24 -9.30 5.05
CA ALA A 246 19.04 -8.14 4.63
C ALA A 246 20.53 -8.30 4.99
N GLY A 247 20.83 -8.87 6.15
CA GLY A 247 22.21 -9.18 6.57
C GLY A 247 22.90 -10.22 5.69
N ILE A 248 22.16 -11.20 5.15
CA ILE A 248 22.69 -12.22 4.22
C ILE A 248 22.90 -11.63 2.82
N LEU A 249 21.97 -10.81 2.36
CA LEU A 249 21.95 -10.30 0.98
C LEU A 249 22.87 -9.08 0.76
N GLY A 250 23.17 -8.33 1.83
CA GLY A 250 23.97 -7.11 1.76
C GLY A 250 23.30 -5.96 1.00
N ASP A 251 24.08 -4.93 0.67
CA ASP A 251 23.57 -3.67 0.13
C ASP A 251 23.06 -3.73 -1.31
N ARG A 252 23.34 -4.81 -2.03
CA ARG A 252 22.91 -4.98 -3.43
C ARG A 252 21.41 -5.23 -3.54
N PHE A 253 20.80 -5.80 -2.53
CA PHE A 253 19.38 -6.14 -2.52
C PHE A 253 18.61 -5.26 -1.53
N ILE A 254 17.33 -5.13 -1.81
CA ILE A 254 16.38 -4.45 -0.95
C ILE A 254 15.36 -5.50 -0.48
N VAL A 255 15.18 -5.61 0.83
CA VAL A 255 14.19 -6.49 1.44
C VAL A 255 13.09 -5.62 2.03
N GLN A 256 11.91 -5.69 1.46
CA GLN A 256 10.78 -4.84 1.83
C GLN A 256 9.66 -5.66 2.48
N ASN A 257 9.13 -5.18 3.57
CA ASN A 257 7.87 -5.66 4.12
C ASN A 257 6.68 -5.00 3.41
N ARG A 258 5.44 -5.41 3.72
CA ARG A 258 4.22 -4.85 3.10
C ARG A 258 4.13 -3.33 3.18
N TYR A 259 4.53 -2.75 4.31
CA TYR A 259 4.50 -1.29 4.50
C TYR A 259 5.49 -0.57 3.60
N GLU A 260 6.69 -1.11 3.48
CA GLU A 260 7.77 -0.54 2.67
C GLU A 260 7.51 -0.69 1.16
N GLN A 261 6.78 -1.73 0.74
CA GLN A 261 6.36 -1.91 -0.66
C GLN A 261 5.37 -0.82 -1.12
N GLN A 262 4.66 -0.20 -0.18
CA GLN A 262 3.75 0.91 -0.42
C GLN A 262 4.26 2.21 0.21
N ALA A 263 5.58 2.41 0.21
CA ALA A 263 6.25 3.53 0.88
C ALA A 263 5.69 4.90 0.49
N ASP A 264 5.21 5.10 -0.74
CA ASP A 264 4.66 6.38 -1.19
C ASP A 264 3.39 6.74 -0.40
N VAL A 265 2.51 5.78 -0.16
CA VAL A 265 1.28 5.98 0.63
C VAL A 265 1.63 6.26 2.08
N PHE A 266 2.54 5.45 2.65
CA PHE A 266 2.94 5.59 4.06
C PHE A 266 3.72 6.87 4.33
N ARG A 267 4.54 7.34 3.38
CA ARG A 267 5.25 8.63 3.50
C ARG A 267 4.28 9.81 3.58
N ILE A 268 3.25 9.80 2.76
CA ILE A 268 2.19 10.82 2.82
C ILE A 268 1.52 10.79 4.19
N MET A 269 1.20 9.62 4.71
CA MET A 269 0.60 9.45 6.04
C MET A 269 1.51 9.97 7.17
N GLU A 270 2.82 9.72 7.12
CA GLU A 270 3.77 10.24 8.11
C GLU A 270 3.82 11.76 8.12
N ILE A 271 3.79 12.37 6.94
CA ILE A 271 3.75 13.84 6.80
C ILE A 271 2.43 14.40 7.35
N GLU A 272 1.29 13.81 7.00
CA GLU A 272 -0.02 14.22 7.52
C GLU A 272 -0.10 14.08 9.05
N LYS A 273 0.46 13.01 9.60
CA LYS A 273 0.57 12.79 11.04
C LYS A 273 1.38 13.88 11.73
N LEU A 274 2.53 14.24 11.17
CA LEU A 274 3.38 15.31 11.70
C LEU A 274 2.64 16.65 11.68
N ILE A 275 1.98 16.98 10.57
CA ILE A 275 1.18 18.20 10.43
C ILE A 275 0.04 18.21 11.46
N SER A 276 -0.68 17.11 11.62
CA SER A 276 -1.75 16.98 12.60
C SER A 276 -1.27 17.17 14.03
N TYR A 277 -0.13 16.60 14.41
CA TYR A 277 0.47 16.82 15.74
C TYR A 277 0.85 18.27 15.97
N LEU A 278 1.37 18.94 14.93
CA LEU A 278 1.72 20.37 15.03
C LEU A 278 0.47 21.22 15.27
N PHE A 279 -0.61 21.01 14.52
CA PHE A 279 -1.88 21.69 14.74
C PHE A 279 -2.49 21.41 16.11
N LEU A 280 -2.48 20.14 16.56
CA LEU A 280 -2.97 19.77 17.89
C LEU A 280 -2.18 20.45 19.01
N THR A 281 -0.85 20.56 18.85
CA THR A 281 0.01 21.25 19.80
C THR A 281 -0.32 22.75 19.87
N PHE A 282 -0.60 23.39 18.73
CA PHE A 282 -1.06 24.78 18.69
C PHE A 282 -2.41 24.97 19.40
N ILE A 283 -3.39 24.12 19.10
CA ILE A 283 -4.72 24.16 19.72
C ILE A 283 -4.59 23.96 21.23
N LEU A 284 -3.79 23.00 21.68
CA LEU A 284 -3.53 22.75 23.09
C LEU A 284 -2.86 23.97 23.76
N GLY A 285 -1.88 24.61 23.09
CA GLY A 285 -1.24 25.85 23.55
C GLY A 285 -2.24 26.97 23.77
N ILE A 286 -3.12 27.20 22.79
CA ILE A 286 -4.17 28.21 22.90
C ILE A 286 -5.13 27.90 24.09
N ALA A 287 -5.51 26.66 24.24
CA ALA A 287 -6.36 26.22 25.37
C ALA A 287 -5.67 26.47 26.73
N CYS A 288 -4.38 26.15 26.85
CA CYS A 288 -3.60 26.42 28.06
C CYS A 288 -3.51 27.91 28.37
N PHE A 289 -3.26 28.76 27.39
CA PHE A 289 -3.23 30.23 27.59
C PHE A 289 -4.60 30.76 28.05
N ASN A 290 -5.71 30.26 27.49
CA ASN A 290 -7.04 30.62 27.91
C ASN A 290 -7.32 30.24 29.38
N VAL A 291 -6.87 29.05 29.80
CA VAL A 291 -7.02 28.60 31.19
C VAL A 291 -6.19 29.44 32.14
N ILE A 292 -4.92 29.69 31.78
CA ILE A 292 -4.01 30.54 32.59
C ILE A 292 -4.59 31.96 32.75
N GLY A 293 -5.07 32.55 31.67
CA GLY A 293 -5.67 33.88 31.65
C GLY A 293 -6.90 33.95 32.56
N SER A 294 -7.79 32.96 32.46
CA SER A 294 -8.98 32.85 33.30
C SER A 294 -8.65 32.67 34.79
N LEU A 295 -7.70 31.78 35.11
CA LEU A 295 -7.26 31.56 36.49
C LEU A 295 -6.59 32.80 37.09
N SER A 296 -5.73 33.45 36.32
CA SER A 296 -5.03 34.69 36.77
C SER A 296 -6.03 35.79 37.09
N MET A 297 -7.06 35.98 36.26
CA MET A 297 -8.12 36.98 36.51
C MET A 297 -8.94 36.63 37.75
N LEU A 298 -9.25 35.33 37.94
CA LEU A 298 -10.00 34.87 39.11
C LEU A 298 -9.18 35.06 40.42
N ILE A 299 -7.88 34.84 40.40
CA ILE A 299 -6.99 35.06 41.53
C ILE A 299 -6.91 36.57 41.87
N LEU A 300 -6.79 37.43 40.87
CA LEU A 300 -6.71 38.87 41.06
C LEU A 300 -8.00 39.43 41.70
N ASP A 301 -9.16 38.96 41.23
CA ASP A 301 -10.47 39.38 41.78
C ASP A 301 -10.69 38.89 43.22
N LYS A 302 -10.12 37.77 43.59
CA LYS A 302 -10.23 37.18 44.94
C LYS A 302 -9.14 37.66 45.92
N ARG A 303 -8.16 38.43 45.46
CA ARG A 303 -7.07 38.90 46.31
C ARG A 303 -7.58 39.75 47.48
N GLU A 304 -8.58 40.62 47.25
CA GLU A 304 -9.21 41.44 48.30
C GLU A 304 -9.97 40.60 49.33
N ASP A 305 -10.56 39.46 48.91
CA ASP A 305 -11.27 38.55 49.81
C ASP A 305 -10.32 37.67 50.68
N VAL A 306 -9.03 37.56 50.28
CA VAL A 306 -8.01 36.78 51.00
C VAL A 306 -7.23 37.64 52.02
N GLU A 307 -7.17 38.96 51.81
CA GLU A 307 -6.50 39.88 52.71
C GLU A 307 -7.41 40.31 53.92
N THR A 308 -8.67 39.87 53.95
CA THR A 308 -9.61 40.05 55.06
C THR A 308 -9.72 38.78 55.88
#